data_85159649aeacccbbe07683599295a003
#
_entry.id   85159649aeacccbbe07683599295a003
#
_cell.length_a   1.000
_cell.length_b   1.000
_cell.length_c   1.000
_cell.angle_alpha   90.00
_cell.angle_beta   90.00
_cell.angle_gamma   90.00
#
_symmetry.space_group_name_H-M   'P 1'
#
loop_
_entity.id
_entity.type
_entity.pdbx_description
1 polymer ?
#
loop_
_entity_poly.entity_id
_entity_poly.type
_entity_poly.pdbx_seq_one_letter_code
_entity_poly.pdbx_strand_id
1 'polypeptide(L)'
;MAAATSLALFYLGAALVLGIAVSAAGFPIVMAGLSRLLPPELRGRATGLATAGSSFGQFSVVPIVQAGIDLFGWQGALYAMAAAAILAMPLALPLADRPNPQHEGRPQGAAQALREALSTAHFWCLFFGFFVCGLHVSFLTVHLPGFVAACGLHPSWGANAIAIIGLFNILGAMISGELSSRWRRRELLVVIYGGRAVVMLAFHLGPKTEATLALFSALMGLLWLSTVPPTVRLVARRFGTQWLATIFGLVFLGHQIGGFTGASLAGVIWDRTRRYDAMWVIAILAGGLAALVNLPVRDPRTPAPARA
;
A
#
# COMPACT_ATOMS: atom_id res chain seq x y z
N MET A 1 9.45 10.74 20.70
CA MET A 1 9.53 9.33 21.08
C MET A 1 10.85 9.03 21.82
N ALA A 2 12.01 9.12 21.18
CA ALA A 2 13.30 8.78 21.81
C ALA A 2 13.57 9.52 23.12
N ALA A 3 13.16 10.79 23.23
CA ALA A 3 13.30 11.63 24.42
C ALA A 3 12.08 11.60 25.36
N ALA A 4 11.13 10.70 25.15
CA ALA A 4 9.93 10.63 25.97
C ALA A 4 10.24 10.09 27.38
N THR A 5 9.88 10.84 28.40
CA THR A 5 10.08 10.47 29.82
C THR A 5 8.83 9.84 30.44
N SER A 6 7.70 9.83 29.71
CA SER A 6 6.46 9.21 30.13
C SER A 6 5.78 8.49 28.98
N LEU A 7 4.93 7.51 29.32
CA LEU A 7 4.15 6.75 28.34
C LEU A 7 3.22 7.68 27.53
N ALA A 8 2.64 8.69 28.16
CA ALA A 8 1.79 9.67 27.48
C ALA A 8 2.57 10.48 26.43
N LEU A 9 3.79 10.95 26.75
CA LEU A 9 4.66 11.65 25.81
C LEU A 9 5.13 10.73 24.67
N PHE A 10 5.35 9.45 24.97
CA PHE A 10 5.69 8.46 23.92
C PHE A 10 4.53 8.30 22.94
N TYR A 11 3.30 8.09 23.43
CA TYR A 11 2.13 7.97 22.56
C TYR A 11 1.82 9.26 21.80
N LEU A 12 1.98 10.42 22.40
CA LEU A 12 1.82 11.70 21.70
C LEU A 12 2.82 11.81 20.54
N GLY A 13 4.09 11.47 20.77
CA GLY A 13 5.10 11.47 19.74
C GLY A 13 4.85 10.43 18.64
N ALA A 14 4.42 9.23 19.02
CA ALA A 14 4.20 8.13 18.07
C ALA A 14 2.91 8.28 17.26
N ALA A 15 1.79 8.63 17.92
CA ALA A 15 0.50 8.68 17.26
C ALA A 15 0.25 10.01 16.56
N LEU A 16 0.49 11.13 17.24
CA LEU A 16 0.16 12.45 16.71
C LEU A 16 1.29 13.01 15.83
N VAL A 17 2.49 13.19 16.41
CA VAL A 17 3.58 13.88 15.69
C VAL A 17 4.08 13.03 14.51
N LEU A 18 4.40 11.77 14.75
CA LEU A 18 4.84 10.87 13.67
C LEU A 18 3.71 10.60 12.68
N GLY A 19 2.47 10.42 13.13
CA GLY A 19 1.31 10.23 12.26
C GLY A 19 1.08 11.40 11.31
N ILE A 20 1.15 12.65 11.78
CA ILE A 20 1.07 13.85 10.95
C ILE A 20 2.26 13.93 9.98
N ALA A 21 3.48 13.70 10.46
CA ALA A 21 4.69 13.76 9.63
C ALA A 21 4.66 12.72 8.50
N VAL A 22 4.30 11.47 8.80
CA VAL A 22 4.17 10.40 7.79
C VAL A 22 3.04 10.70 6.80
N SER A 23 1.93 11.29 7.26
CA SER A 23 0.84 11.71 6.37
C SER A 23 1.27 12.85 5.44
N ALA A 24 2.03 13.82 5.94
CA ALA A 24 2.53 14.96 5.17
C ALA A 24 3.61 14.58 4.15
N ALA A 25 4.42 13.56 4.43
CA ALA A 25 5.42 13.01 3.50
C ALA A 25 4.92 11.75 2.77
N GLY A 26 3.64 11.44 2.91
CA GLY A 26 3.07 10.15 2.58
C GLY A 26 2.96 9.88 1.09
N PHE A 27 2.74 8.61 0.80
CA PHE A 27 2.61 8.05 -0.52
C PHE A 27 1.63 8.81 -1.47
N PRO A 28 0.44 9.30 -1.02
CA PRO A 28 -0.45 10.07 -1.88
C PRO A 28 0.15 11.35 -2.45
N ILE A 29 0.98 12.04 -1.67
CA ILE A 29 1.62 13.30 -2.10
C ILE A 29 2.65 13.01 -3.19
N VAL A 30 3.49 11.99 -3.00
CA VAL A 30 4.47 11.56 -4.00
C VAL A 30 3.77 11.14 -5.30
N MET A 31 2.69 10.36 -5.21
CA MET A 31 1.93 9.92 -6.38
C MET A 31 1.28 11.09 -7.13
N ALA A 32 0.76 12.08 -6.40
CA ALA A 32 0.21 13.28 -7.00
C ALA A 32 1.30 14.14 -7.68
N GLY A 33 2.46 14.31 -7.03
CA GLY A 33 3.61 15.00 -7.60
C GLY A 33 4.06 14.36 -8.91
N LEU A 34 4.30 13.05 -8.92
CA LEU A 34 4.67 12.31 -10.13
C LEU A 34 3.61 12.42 -11.24
N SER A 35 2.32 12.37 -10.86
CA SER A 35 1.23 12.48 -11.83
C SER A 35 1.09 13.87 -12.45
N ARG A 36 1.58 14.93 -11.77
CA ARG A 36 1.61 16.29 -12.30
C ARG A 36 2.83 16.56 -13.17
N LEU A 37 3.99 16.07 -12.74
CA LEU A 37 5.27 16.32 -13.42
C LEU A 37 5.44 15.52 -14.71
N LEU A 38 4.77 14.37 -14.83
CA LEU A 38 5.02 13.44 -15.92
C LEU A 38 3.86 13.40 -16.93
N PRO A 39 4.18 13.20 -18.23
CA PRO A 39 3.15 13.00 -19.25
C PRO A 39 2.32 11.72 -18.96
N PRO A 40 1.06 11.67 -19.43
CA PRO A 40 0.13 10.58 -19.13
C PRO A 40 0.67 9.16 -19.40
N GLU A 41 1.52 9.02 -20.44
CA GLU A 41 2.09 7.74 -20.90
C GLU A 41 3.07 7.18 -19.87
N LEU A 42 3.85 8.04 -19.20
CA LEU A 42 4.87 7.65 -18.23
C LEU A 42 4.34 7.49 -16.80
N ARG A 43 3.16 8.03 -16.48
CA ARG A 43 2.59 8.03 -15.12
C ARG A 43 2.48 6.63 -14.52
N GLY A 44 2.06 5.64 -15.33
CA GLY A 44 1.94 4.26 -14.86
C GLY A 44 3.28 3.65 -14.47
N ARG A 45 4.29 3.81 -15.33
CA ARG A 45 5.66 3.33 -15.06
C ARG A 45 6.26 4.01 -13.84
N ALA A 46 6.13 5.34 -13.76
CA ALA A 46 6.65 6.12 -12.63
C ALA A 46 6.00 5.73 -11.31
N THR A 47 4.67 5.53 -11.30
CA THR A 47 3.94 5.07 -10.12
C THR A 47 4.39 3.66 -9.70
N GLY A 48 4.57 2.76 -10.67
CA GLY A 48 5.09 1.42 -10.42
C GLY A 48 6.50 1.45 -9.84
N LEU A 49 7.40 2.25 -10.42
CA LEU A 49 8.78 2.41 -9.96
C LEU A 49 8.85 3.03 -8.55
N ALA A 50 8.04 4.04 -8.27
CA ALA A 50 7.96 4.64 -6.94
C ALA A 50 7.44 3.65 -5.89
N THR A 51 6.45 2.81 -6.25
CA THR A 51 5.95 1.73 -5.38
C THR A 51 7.03 0.67 -5.16
N ALA A 52 7.77 0.28 -6.20
CA ALA A 52 8.89 -0.65 -6.10
C ALA A 52 10.02 -0.08 -5.22
N GLY A 53 10.33 1.22 -5.35
CA GLY A 53 11.30 1.92 -4.51
C GLY A 53 10.90 1.92 -3.03
N SER A 54 9.61 2.11 -2.71
CA SER A 54 9.11 1.97 -1.35
C SER A 54 9.33 0.57 -0.78
N SER A 55 9.11 -0.47 -1.58
CA SER A 55 9.33 -1.87 -1.18
C SER A 55 10.81 -2.19 -1.00
N PHE A 56 11.66 -1.66 -1.87
CA PHE A 56 13.11 -1.74 -1.71
C PHE A 56 13.56 -1.07 -0.42
N GLY A 57 12.98 0.10 -0.08
CA GLY A 57 13.22 0.78 1.19
C GLY A 57 12.86 -0.11 2.39
N GLN A 58 11.69 -0.76 2.37
CA GLN A 58 11.32 -1.70 3.43
C GLN A 58 12.31 -2.86 3.54
N PHE A 59 12.71 -3.43 2.42
CA PHE A 59 13.67 -4.56 2.39
C PHE A 59 15.04 -4.17 2.91
N SER A 60 15.56 -2.99 2.56
CA SER A 60 16.93 -2.56 2.91
C SER A 60 17.00 -1.86 4.28
N VAL A 61 16.02 -1.00 4.61
CA VAL A 61 16.08 -0.17 5.82
C VAL A 61 15.78 -0.98 7.09
N VAL A 62 14.88 -1.97 7.03
CA VAL A 62 14.52 -2.76 8.21
C VAL A 62 15.71 -3.49 8.84
N PRO A 63 16.55 -4.23 8.09
CA PRO A 63 17.76 -4.84 8.64
C PRO A 63 18.78 -3.80 9.18
N ILE A 64 18.91 -2.66 8.49
CA ILE A 64 19.82 -1.57 8.93
C ILE A 64 19.36 -1.01 10.26
N VAL A 65 18.04 -0.78 10.41
CA VAL A 65 17.47 -0.29 11.67
C VAL A 65 17.62 -1.32 12.79
N GLN A 66 17.43 -2.61 12.50
CA GLN A 66 17.66 -3.67 13.48
C GLN A 66 19.11 -3.69 13.97
N ALA A 67 20.07 -3.65 13.05
CA ALA A 67 21.49 -3.55 13.41
C ALA A 67 21.77 -2.28 14.23
N GLY A 68 21.13 -1.15 13.90
CA GLY A 68 21.20 0.08 14.69
C GLY A 68 20.64 -0.08 16.11
N ILE A 69 19.55 -0.84 16.28
CA ILE A 69 18.99 -1.14 17.59
C ILE A 69 19.96 -2.01 18.41
N ASP A 70 20.57 -2.99 17.77
CA ASP A 70 21.51 -3.90 18.42
C ASP A 70 22.80 -3.19 18.88
N LEU A 71 23.27 -2.18 18.10
CA LEU A 71 24.48 -1.43 18.38
C LEU A 71 24.26 -0.23 19.32
N PHE A 72 23.19 0.52 19.16
CA PHE A 72 22.98 1.83 19.81
C PHE A 72 21.69 1.87 20.66
N GLY A 73 21.00 0.74 20.79
CA GLY A 73 19.69 0.67 21.41
C GLY A 73 18.59 1.33 20.57
N TRP A 74 17.33 1.12 20.95
CA TRP A 74 16.16 1.63 20.20
C TRP A 74 16.11 3.17 20.12
N GLN A 75 16.61 3.87 21.14
CA GLN A 75 16.67 5.34 21.15
C GLN A 75 17.69 5.86 20.15
N GLY A 76 18.90 5.26 20.12
CA GLY A 76 19.93 5.61 19.13
C GLY A 76 19.49 5.35 17.70
N ALA A 77 18.82 4.23 17.44
CA ALA A 77 18.23 3.92 16.15
C ALA A 77 17.19 4.96 15.72
N LEU A 78 16.32 5.42 16.64
CA LEU A 78 15.35 6.49 16.35
C LEU A 78 16.01 7.83 16.02
N TYR A 79 17.10 8.21 16.70
CA TYR A 79 17.85 9.41 16.34
C TYR A 79 18.52 9.27 14.98
N ALA A 80 19.10 8.12 14.66
CA ALA A 80 19.69 7.85 13.34
C ALA A 80 18.64 7.94 12.22
N MET A 81 17.46 7.36 12.44
CA MET A 81 16.33 7.49 11.49
C MET A 81 15.86 8.94 11.31
N ALA A 82 15.81 9.72 12.40
CA ALA A 82 15.47 11.14 12.32
C ALA A 82 16.50 11.93 11.51
N ALA A 83 17.79 11.68 11.73
CA ALA A 83 18.87 12.30 10.95
C ALA A 83 18.77 11.90 9.46
N ALA A 84 18.53 10.62 9.16
CA ALA A 84 18.35 10.15 7.78
C ALA A 84 17.14 10.82 7.11
N ALA A 85 16.01 11.01 7.83
CA ALA A 85 14.85 11.71 7.33
C ALA A 85 15.15 13.18 7.00
N ILE A 86 15.91 13.88 7.84
CA ILE A 86 16.35 15.26 7.59
C ILE A 86 17.24 15.32 6.34
N LEU A 87 18.19 14.40 6.22
CA LEU A 87 19.07 14.32 5.04
C LEU A 87 18.33 13.99 3.75
N ALA A 88 17.17 13.32 3.84
CA ALA A 88 16.33 13.03 2.70
C ALA A 88 15.44 14.21 2.26
N MET A 89 15.24 15.25 3.09
CA MET A 89 14.39 16.41 2.75
C MET A 89 14.76 17.09 1.42
N PRO A 90 16.04 17.33 1.07
CA PRO A 90 16.41 17.94 -0.21
C PRO A 90 15.96 17.13 -1.43
N LEU A 91 15.81 15.81 -1.29
CA LEU A 91 15.31 14.94 -2.38
C LEU A 91 13.84 15.22 -2.74
N ALA A 92 13.11 15.92 -1.88
CA ALA A 92 11.73 16.34 -2.18
C ALA A 92 11.66 17.62 -3.04
N LEU A 93 12.75 18.40 -3.14
CA LEU A 93 12.76 19.66 -3.91
C LEU A 93 12.34 19.51 -5.37
N PRO A 94 12.74 18.46 -6.12
CA PRO A 94 12.28 18.26 -7.50
C PRO A 94 10.75 18.03 -7.61
N LEU A 95 10.11 17.57 -6.52
CA LEU A 95 8.66 17.36 -6.45
C LEU A 95 7.90 18.64 -6.03
N ALA A 96 8.63 19.71 -5.66
CA ALA A 96 8.01 20.97 -5.30
C ALA A 96 7.20 21.52 -6.48
N ASP A 97 5.98 21.94 -6.18
CA ASP A 97 5.03 22.43 -7.18
C ASP A 97 5.56 23.71 -7.83
N ARG A 98 5.91 23.62 -9.09
CA ARG A 98 6.09 24.79 -9.93
C ARG A 98 4.72 25.12 -10.53
N PRO A 99 4.21 26.35 -10.38
CA PRO A 99 2.95 26.74 -11.02
C PRO A 99 3.06 26.41 -12.52
N ASN A 100 2.27 25.46 -12.99
CA ASN A 100 2.19 25.17 -14.42
C ASN A 100 0.96 25.93 -14.96
N PRO A 101 1.14 26.98 -15.77
CA PRO A 101 0.05 27.76 -16.33
C PRO A 101 -0.92 26.96 -17.21
N GLN A 102 -0.50 25.79 -17.67
CA GLN A 102 -1.31 24.90 -18.52
C GLN A 102 -2.30 24.02 -17.73
N HIS A 103 -2.34 24.11 -16.41
CA HIS A 103 -3.37 23.45 -15.62
C HIS A 103 -4.57 24.38 -15.40
N GLU A 104 -5.12 24.88 -16.49
CA GLU A 104 -6.48 25.44 -16.53
C GLU A 104 -7.51 24.28 -16.35
N GLY A 105 -7.41 23.57 -15.25
CA GLY A 105 -8.51 22.78 -14.75
C GLY A 105 -9.60 23.73 -14.26
N ARG A 106 -10.87 23.35 -14.42
CA ARG A 106 -12.01 24.10 -13.88
C ARG A 106 -11.66 24.65 -12.50
N PRO A 107 -11.94 25.91 -12.18
CA PRO A 107 -11.67 26.51 -10.89
C PRO A 107 -12.64 25.93 -9.85
N GLN A 108 -12.47 24.66 -9.51
CA GLN A 108 -13.22 23.99 -8.46
C GLN A 108 -12.45 24.12 -7.15
N GLY A 109 -13.11 24.64 -6.12
CA GLY A 109 -12.56 24.64 -4.77
C GLY A 109 -12.39 23.20 -4.24
N ALA A 110 -11.44 22.99 -3.31
CA ALA A 110 -11.17 21.69 -2.70
C ALA A 110 -12.44 21.04 -2.13
N ALA A 111 -13.30 21.81 -1.47
CA ALA A 111 -14.55 21.32 -0.88
C ALA A 111 -15.52 20.78 -1.94
N GLN A 112 -15.59 21.41 -3.11
CA GLN A 112 -16.44 20.95 -4.21
C GLN A 112 -15.91 19.65 -4.82
N ALA A 113 -14.60 19.56 -5.07
CA ALA A 113 -13.97 18.34 -5.59
C ALA A 113 -14.15 17.16 -4.63
N LEU A 114 -14.04 17.42 -3.33
CA LEU A 114 -14.27 16.43 -2.29
C LEU A 114 -15.73 15.96 -2.26
N ARG A 115 -16.68 16.89 -2.27
CA ARG A 115 -18.11 16.58 -2.31
C ARG A 115 -18.47 15.77 -3.55
N GLU A 116 -17.93 16.13 -4.71
CA GLU A 116 -18.11 15.37 -5.96
C GLU A 116 -17.54 13.95 -5.83
N ALA A 117 -16.33 13.78 -5.31
CA ALA A 117 -15.73 12.48 -5.13
C ALA A 117 -16.58 11.58 -4.21
N LEU A 118 -16.94 12.08 -3.04
CA LEU A 118 -17.71 11.35 -2.03
C LEU A 118 -19.14 10.99 -2.49
N SER A 119 -19.72 11.74 -3.43
CA SER A 119 -21.05 11.45 -3.99
C SER A 119 -21.03 10.33 -5.06
N THR A 120 -19.85 9.85 -5.48
CA THR A 120 -19.74 8.85 -6.55
C THR A 120 -19.50 7.44 -6.02
N ALA A 121 -20.23 6.46 -6.53
CA ALA A 121 -19.95 5.04 -6.26
C ALA A 121 -18.51 4.65 -6.66
N HIS A 122 -17.96 5.31 -7.68
CA HIS A 122 -16.58 5.08 -8.14
C HIS A 122 -15.55 5.30 -7.01
N PHE A 123 -15.69 6.38 -6.23
CA PHE A 123 -14.82 6.65 -5.09
C PHE A 123 -14.93 5.54 -4.04
N TRP A 124 -16.15 5.16 -3.67
CA TRP A 124 -16.37 4.15 -2.63
C TRP A 124 -15.91 2.76 -3.03
N CYS A 125 -15.99 2.40 -4.32
CA CYS A 125 -15.42 1.16 -4.83
C CYS A 125 -13.89 1.13 -4.64
N LEU A 126 -13.20 2.23 -4.98
CA LEU A 126 -11.75 2.33 -4.80
C LEU A 126 -11.35 2.39 -3.32
N PHE A 127 -12.11 3.13 -2.51
CA PHE A 127 -11.91 3.21 -1.06
C PHE A 127 -12.01 1.82 -0.40
N PHE A 128 -13.07 1.07 -0.73
CA PHE A 128 -13.27 -0.26 -0.19
C PHE A 128 -12.22 -1.26 -0.70
N GLY A 129 -11.85 -1.19 -1.97
CA GLY A 129 -10.73 -1.97 -2.49
C GLY A 129 -9.44 -1.71 -1.71
N PHE A 130 -9.11 -0.44 -1.45
CA PHE A 130 -7.93 -0.08 -0.66
C PHE A 130 -8.06 -0.46 0.83
N PHE A 131 -9.25 -0.41 1.41
CA PHE A 131 -9.50 -0.97 2.74
C PHE A 131 -9.10 -2.44 2.80
N VAL A 132 -9.55 -3.25 1.84
CA VAL A 132 -9.18 -4.68 1.77
C VAL A 132 -7.69 -4.86 1.52
N CYS A 133 -7.08 -4.00 0.70
CA CYS A 133 -5.63 -4.01 0.52
C CYS A 133 -4.89 -3.84 1.86
N GLY A 134 -5.26 -2.84 2.64
CA GLY A 134 -4.68 -2.58 3.96
C GLY A 134 -4.90 -3.73 4.93
N LEU A 135 -6.10 -4.31 4.95
CA LEU A 135 -6.45 -5.47 5.78
C LEU A 135 -5.52 -6.66 5.49
N HIS A 136 -5.30 -6.99 4.21
CA HIS A 136 -4.39 -8.07 3.82
C HIS A 136 -2.94 -7.77 4.18
N VAL A 137 -2.48 -6.56 3.88
CA VAL A 137 -1.10 -6.13 4.13
C VAL A 137 -0.78 -6.22 5.61
N SER A 138 -1.61 -5.62 6.46
CA SER A 138 -1.34 -5.61 7.91
C SER A 138 -1.55 -6.96 8.56
N PHE A 139 -2.58 -7.72 8.15
CA PHE A 139 -2.76 -9.09 8.63
C PHE A 139 -1.49 -9.94 8.39
N LEU A 140 -1.00 -9.97 7.17
CA LEU A 140 0.16 -10.80 6.85
C LEU A 140 1.44 -10.23 7.45
N THR A 141 1.68 -8.92 7.40
CA THR A 141 2.91 -8.34 7.95
C THR A 141 3.04 -8.57 9.44
N VAL A 142 1.94 -8.45 10.19
CA VAL A 142 1.95 -8.55 11.65
C VAL A 142 1.84 -10.00 12.12
N HIS A 143 0.99 -10.81 11.49
CA HIS A 143 0.62 -12.13 12.02
C HIS A 143 1.19 -13.32 11.26
N LEU A 144 1.73 -13.15 10.04
CA LEU A 144 2.32 -14.27 9.28
C LEU A 144 3.48 -14.95 10.05
N PRO A 145 4.41 -14.22 10.70
CA PRO A 145 5.45 -14.86 11.50
C PRO A 145 4.89 -15.72 12.63
N GLY A 146 3.89 -15.22 13.36
CA GLY A 146 3.20 -15.96 14.41
C GLY A 146 2.43 -17.17 13.88
N PHE A 147 1.78 -17.04 12.72
CA PHE A 147 1.11 -18.14 12.04
C PHE A 147 2.09 -19.24 11.61
N VAL A 148 3.24 -18.87 11.06
CA VAL A 148 4.31 -19.80 10.64
C VAL A 148 4.81 -20.63 11.84
N ALA A 149 5.05 -19.96 12.96
CA ALA A 149 5.44 -20.62 14.21
C ALA A 149 4.33 -21.56 14.74
N ALA A 150 3.06 -21.13 14.68
CA ALA A 150 1.91 -21.95 15.08
C ALA A 150 1.71 -23.18 14.17
N CYS A 151 2.19 -23.15 12.93
CA CYS A 151 2.21 -24.30 12.02
C CYS A 151 3.40 -25.26 12.26
N GLY A 152 4.27 -24.98 13.24
CA GLY A 152 5.43 -25.81 13.56
C GLY A 152 6.62 -25.64 12.59
N LEU A 153 6.61 -24.63 11.74
CA LEU A 153 7.74 -24.29 10.88
C LEU A 153 8.79 -23.52 11.67
N HIS A 154 10.05 -23.60 11.23
CA HIS A 154 11.14 -22.88 11.89
C HIS A 154 10.86 -21.35 11.90
N PRO A 155 11.06 -20.63 13.03
CA PRO A 155 10.71 -19.22 13.17
C PRO A 155 11.33 -18.29 12.11
N SER A 156 12.52 -18.62 11.59
CA SER A 156 13.17 -17.87 10.51
C SER A 156 12.32 -17.77 9.24
N TRP A 157 11.46 -18.74 8.98
CA TRP A 157 10.55 -18.74 7.83
C TRP A 157 9.49 -17.63 7.90
N GLY A 158 9.17 -17.16 9.10
CA GLY A 158 8.32 -15.97 9.25
C GLY A 158 8.96 -14.71 8.63
N ALA A 159 10.23 -14.48 8.95
CA ALA A 159 10.99 -13.37 8.37
C ALA A 159 11.27 -13.60 6.88
N ASN A 160 11.66 -14.83 6.48
CA ASN A 160 11.90 -15.17 5.09
C ASN A 160 10.65 -14.96 4.21
N ALA A 161 9.47 -15.33 4.70
CA ALA A 161 8.21 -15.12 3.99
C ALA A 161 7.95 -13.63 3.70
N ILE A 162 8.15 -12.75 4.70
CA ILE A 162 8.01 -11.31 4.53
C ILE A 162 9.06 -10.75 3.56
N ALA A 163 10.30 -11.24 3.62
CA ALA A 163 11.36 -10.84 2.69
C ALA A 163 11.03 -11.26 1.24
N ILE A 164 10.54 -12.49 1.03
CA ILE A 164 10.09 -12.97 -0.29
C ILE A 164 8.92 -12.11 -0.80
N ILE A 165 7.93 -11.79 0.03
CA ILE A 165 6.83 -10.87 -0.32
C ILE A 165 7.42 -9.54 -0.79
N GLY A 166 8.35 -8.95 -0.04
CA GLY A 166 8.98 -7.68 -0.38
C GLY A 166 9.72 -7.71 -1.72
N LEU A 167 10.50 -8.77 -1.95
CA LEU A 167 11.24 -8.95 -3.20
C LEU A 167 10.32 -9.05 -4.42
N PHE A 168 9.31 -9.93 -4.36
CA PHE A 168 8.37 -10.09 -5.46
C PHE A 168 7.43 -8.90 -5.63
N ASN A 169 7.20 -8.10 -4.58
CA ASN A 169 6.43 -6.87 -4.68
C ASN A 169 7.12 -5.81 -5.57
N ILE A 170 8.45 -5.76 -5.60
CA ILE A 170 9.17 -4.90 -6.53
C ILE A 170 8.76 -5.21 -7.98
N LEU A 171 8.82 -6.49 -8.35
CA LEU A 171 8.43 -6.96 -9.68
C LEU A 171 6.93 -6.72 -9.95
N GLY A 172 6.08 -7.08 -9.00
CA GLY A 172 4.64 -6.89 -9.11
C GLY A 172 4.22 -5.45 -9.33
N ALA A 173 4.80 -4.51 -8.58
CA ALA A 173 4.54 -3.08 -8.71
C ALA A 173 4.96 -2.52 -10.07
N MET A 174 6.14 -2.94 -10.58
CA MET A 174 6.62 -2.54 -11.90
C MET A 174 5.71 -3.07 -13.01
N ILE A 175 5.38 -4.37 -12.97
CA ILE A 175 4.48 -5.02 -13.94
C ILE A 175 3.10 -4.33 -13.92
N SER A 176 2.54 -4.11 -12.74
CA SER A 176 1.25 -3.41 -12.60
C SER A 176 1.31 -1.97 -13.10
N GLY A 177 2.41 -1.26 -12.86
CA GLY A 177 2.66 0.07 -13.39
C GLY A 177 2.59 0.10 -14.92
N GLU A 178 3.28 -0.82 -15.59
CA GLU A 178 3.27 -0.95 -17.05
C GLU A 178 1.90 -1.39 -17.56
N LEU A 179 1.31 -2.43 -16.98
CA LEU A 179 -0.01 -2.92 -17.36
C LEU A 179 -1.10 -1.86 -17.18
N SER A 180 -1.02 -1.03 -16.13
CA SER A 180 -1.97 0.06 -15.91
C SER A 180 -1.95 1.11 -17.02
N SER A 181 -0.90 1.17 -17.86
CA SER A 181 -0.81 2.02 -19.03
C SER A 181 -1.50 1.43 -20.25
N ARG A 182 -1.50 0.11 -20.38
CA ARG A 182 -1.95 -0.62 -21.58
C ARG A 182 -3.31 -1.27 -21.43
N TRP A 183 -3.63 -1.76 -20.22
CA TRP A 183 -4.86 -2.48 -19.94
C TRP A 183 -5.88 -1.58 -19.23
N ARG A 184 -7.11 -2.07 -19.12
CA ARG A 184 -8.14 -1.45 -18.29
C ARG A 184 -7.78 -1.64 -16.81
N ARG A 185 -7.66 -0.51 -16.10
CA ARG A 185 -7.23 -0.47 -14.69
C ARG A 185 -8.22 -1.20 -13.80
N ARG A 186 -9.53 -1.11 -14.14
CA ARG A 186 -10.59 -1.87 -13.48
C ARG A 186 -10.32 -3.39 -13.53
N GLU A 187 -10.08 -3.92 -14.72
CA GLU A 187 -9.83 -5.35 -14.93
C GLU A 187 -8.56 -5.79 -14.18
N LEU A 188 -7.54 -4.94 -14.18
CA LEU A 188 -6.31 -5.19 -13.44
C LEU A 188 -6.57 -5.26 -11.93
N LEU A 189 -7.39 -4.35 -11.34
CA LEU A 189 -7.78 -4.42 -9.94
C LEU A 189 -8.56 -5.69 -9.60
N VAL A 190 -9.51 -6.08 -10.45
CA VAL A 190 -10.29 -7.33 -10.28
C VAL A 190 -9.36 -8.55 -10.27
N VAL A 191 -8.40 -8.62 -11.21
CA VAL A 191 -7.42 -9.71 -11.28
C VAL A 191 -6.52 -9.72 -10.05
N ILE A 192 -6.05 -8.57 -9.58
CA ILE A 192 -5.18 -8.49 -8.40
C ILE A 192 -5.93 -8.92 -7.14
N TYR A 193 -7.11 -8.39 -6.87
CA TYR A 193 -7.87 -8.74 -5.65
C TYR A 193 -8.37 -10.19 -5.70
N GLY A 194 -8.90 -10.64 -6.84
CA GLY A 194 -9.29 -12.03 -7.04
C GLY A 194 -8.11 -12.99 -6.95
N GLY A 195 -6.99 -12.63 -7.55
CA GLY A 195 -5.74 -13.39 -7.45
C GLY A 195 -5.26 -13.56 -6.01
N ARG A 196 -5.31 -12.49 -5.19
CA ARG A 196 -5.00 -12.59 -3.76
C ARG A 196 -5.93 -13.56 -3.04
N ALA A 197 -7.24 -13.47 -3.28
CA ALA A 197 -8.20 -14.38 -2.67
C ALA A 197 -7.91 -15.84 -3.03
N VAL A 198 -7.58 -16.12 -4.30
CA VAL A 198 -7.23 -17.47 -4.77
C VAL A 198 -5.92 -17.95 -4.16
N VAL A 199 -4.88 -17.12 -4.12
CA VAL A 199 -3.57 -17.46 -3.51
C VAL A 199 -3.72 -17.74 -2.03
N MET A 200 -4.47 -16.91 -1.30
CA MET A 200 -4.75 -17.10 0.12
C MET A 200 -5.58 -18.36 0.36
N LEU A 201 -6.58 -18.65 -0.46
CA LEU A 201 -7.40 -19.85 -0.38
C LEU A 201 -6.55 -21.11 -0.62
N ALA A 202 -5.75 -21.11 -1.68
CA ALA A 202 -4.86 -22.24 -2.01
C ALA A 202 -3.88 -22.52 -0.88
N PHE A 203 -3.28 -21.49 -0.31
CA PHE A 203 -2.40 -21.64 0.85
C PHE A 203 -3.16 -22.08 2.09
N HIS A 204 -4.34 -21.54 2.36
CA HIS A 204 -5.16 -21.92 3.52
C HIS A 204 -5.55 -23.40 3.50
N LEU A 205 -5.92 -23.93 2.35
CA LEU A 205 -6.32 -25.34 2.19
C LEU A 205 -5.13 -26.31 1.99
N GLY A 206 -4.00 -25.80 1.49
CA GLY A 206 -2.81 -26.60 1.20
C GLY A 206 -1.99 -26.98 2.43
N PRO A 207 -1.00 -27.88 2.26
CA PRO A 207 -0.08 -28.25 3.32
C PRO A 207 0.79 -27.05 3.73
N LYS A 208 1.11 -26.94 5.04
CA LYS A 208 1.94 -25.87 5.60
C LYS A 208 3.40 -26.31 5.63
N THR A 209 4.04 -26.27 4.47
CA THR A 209 5.48 -26.59 4.30
C THR A 209 6.25 -25.30 3.95
N GLU A 210 7.56 -25.37 4.09
CA GLU A 210 8.45 -24.26 3.69
C GLU A 210 8.28 -23.90 2.20
N ALA A 211 8.17 -24.91 1.33
CA ALA A 211 7.98 -24.71 -0.10
C ALA A 211 6.65 -24.04 -0.44
N THR A 212 5.53 -24.48 0.19
CA THR A 212 4.23 -23.85 -0.02
C THR A 212 4.16 -22.43 0.54
N LEU A 213 4.85 -22.17 1.66
CA LEU A 213 4.98 -20.84 2.23
C LEU A 213 5.79 -19.90 1.31
N ALA A 214 6.92 -20.39 0.76
CA ALA A 214 7.73 -19.63 -0.17
C ALA A 214 6.95 -19.29 -1.46
N LEU A 215 6.24 -20.26 -2.03
CA LEU A 215 5.38 -20.05 -3.21
C LEU A 215 4.26 -19.05 -2.92
N PHE A 216 3.57 -19.22 -1.78
CA PHE A 216 2.54 -18.27 -1.32
C PHE A 216 3.11 -16.85 -1.21
N SER A 217 4.27 -16.71 -0.57
CA SER A 217 4.92 -15.42 -0.35
C SER A 217 5.33 -14.76 -1.68
N ALA A 218 5.84 -15.53 -2.64
CA ALA A 218 6.19 -15.03 -3.96
C ALA A 218 4.95 -14.54 -4.73
N LEU A 219 3.89 -15.34 -4.77
CA LEU A 219 2.65 -14.99 -5.46
C LEU A 219 1.93 -13.81 -4.79
N MET A 220 1.86 -13.80 -3.45
CA MET A 220 1.33 -12.65 -2.72
C MET A 220 2.16 -11.40 -2.95
N GLY A 221 3.50 -11.53 -2.98
CA GLY A 221 4.40 -10.43 -3.28
C GLY A 221 4.11 -9.79 -4.64
N LEU A 222 3.94 -10.58 -5.70
CA LEU A 222 3.58 -10.07 -7.03
C LEU A 222 2.27 -9.26 -7.02
N LEU A 223 1.34 -9.60 -6.13
CA LEU A 223 0.04 -8.95 -6.03
C LEU A 223 0.01 -7.87 -4.93
N TRP A 224 1.07 -7.71 -4.12
CA TRP A 224 1.07 -6.97 -2.84
C TRP A 224 0.62 -5.51 -2.95
N LEU A 225 1.43 -4.65 -3.52
CA LEU A 225 1.07 -3.24 -3.76
C LEU A 225 0.75 -2.97 -5.24
N SER A 226 0.52 -4.02 -6.02
CA SER A 226 0.16 -3.92 -7.43
C SER A 226 -1.18 -3.20 -7.68
N THR A 227 -1.99 -3.02 -6.63
CA THR A 227 -3.23 -2.23 -6.68
C THR A 227 -3.00 -0.72 -6.78
N VAL A 228 -1.81 -0.23 -6.38
CA VAL A 228 -1.53 1.20 -6.29
C VAL A 228 -1.50 1.90 -7.66
N PRO A 229 -0.71 1.44 -8.67
CA PRO A 229 -0.64 2.11 -9.96
C PRO A 229 -2.00 2.25 -10.66
N PRO A 230 -2.82 1.20 -10.78
CA PRO A 230 -4.13 1.33 -11.42
C PRO A 230 -5.10 2.23 -10.64
N THR A 231 -5.06 2.22 -9.30
CA THR A 231 -5.95 3.05 -8.47
C THR A 231 -5.60 4.54 -8.60
N VAL A 232 -4.31 4.91 -8.50
CA VAL A 232 -3.86 6.30 -8.69
C VAL A 232 -4.31 6.82 -10.06
N ARG A 233 -4.17 6.00 -11.11
CA ARG A 233 -4.59 6.39 -12.47
C ARG A 233 -6.10 6.50 -12.62
N LEU A 234 -6.88 5.65 -11.97
CA LEU A 234 -8.35 5.76 -11.96
C LEU A 234 -8.82 7.03 -11.27
N VAL A 235 -8.22 7.36 -10.11
CA VAL A 235 -8.51 8.62 -9.40
C VAL A 235 -8.13 9.82 -10.26
N ALA A 236 -6.90 9.84 -10.83
CA ALA A 236 -6.43 10.93 -11.67
C ALA A 236 -7.31 11.14 -12.92
N ARG A 237 -7.80 10.07 -13.55
CA ARG A 237 -8.67 10.14 -14.73
C ARG A 237 -10.08 10.63 -14.41
N ARG A 238 -10.62 10.22 -13.26
CA ARG A 238 -12.01 10.54 -12.90
C ARG A 238 -12.14 11.91 -12.29
N PHE A 239 -11.19 12.30 -11.42
CA PHE A 239 -11.27 13.52 -10.61
C PHE A 239 -10.22 14.57 -10.97
N GLY A 240 -9.37 14.28 -11.97
CA GLY A 240 -8.28 15.17 -12.38
C GLY A 240 -7.04 15.05 -11.50
N THR A 241 -5.95 15.69 -11.95
CA THR A 241 -4.66 15.67 -11.25
C THR A 241 -4.53 16.78 -10.20
N GLN A 242 -5.36 17.82 -10.31
CA GLN A 242 -5.34 18.98 -9.40
C GLN A 242 -5.59 18.55 -7.94
N TRP A 243 -6.60 17.72 -7.70
CA TRP A 243 -7.00 17.26 -6.38
C TRP A 243 -6.60 15.81 -6.09
N LEU A 244 -5.68 15.27 -6.89
CA LEU A 244 -5.26 13.87 -6.79
C LEU A 244 -4.71 13.53 -5.39
N ALA A 245 -3.86 14.39 -4.82
CA ALA A 245 -3.32 14.16 -3.47
C ALA A 245 -4.43 14.02 -2.42
N THR A 246 -5.42 14.91 -2.47
CA THR A 246 -6.53 14.92 -1.51
C THR A 246 -7.44 13.72 -1.69
N ILE A 247 -7.89 13.46 -2.92
CA ILE A 247 -8.86 12.39 -3.20
C ILE A 247 -8.20 11.01 -3.04
N PHE A 248 -6.97 10.84 -3.55
CA PHE A 248 -6.23 9.59 -3.35
C PHE A 248 -5.81 9.41 -1.87
N GLY A 249 -5.54 10.51 -1.16
CA GLY A 249 -5.29 10.50 0.27
C GLY A 249 -6.47 9.91 1.07
N LEU A 250 -7.70 10.26 0.69
CA LEU A 250 -8.90 9.67 1.30
C LEU A 250 -9.09 8.20 0.92
N VAL A 251 -8.82 7.82 -0.33
CA VAL A 251 -8.79 6.39 -0.70
C VAL A 251 -7.74 5.64 0.12
N PHE A 252 -6.58 6.25 0.32
CA PHE A 252 -5.50 5.69 1.15
C PHE A 252 -5.86 5.65 2.65
N LEU A 253 -6.72 6.54 3.14
CA LEU A 253 -7.29 6.44 4.48
C LEU A 253 -8.07 5.11 4.64
N GLY A 254 -8.79 4.67 3.60
CA GLY A 254 -9.40 3.34 3.57
C GLY A 254 -8.38 2.24 3.83
N HIS A 255 -7.20 2.31 3.21
CA HIS A 255 -6.10 1.37 3.45
C HIS A 255 -5.63 1.38 4.91
N GLN A 256 -5.51 2.54 5.52
CA GLN A 256 -5.08 2.65 6.92
C GLN A 256 -6.11 2.08 7.89
N ILE A 257 -7.39 2.34 7.65
CA ILE A 257 -8.49 1.75 8.44
C ILE A 257 -8.51 0.23 8.25
N GLY A 258 -8.36 -0.25 7.01
CA GLY A 258 -8.23 -1.68 6.72
C GLY A 258 -7.03 -2.32 7.41
N GLY A 259 -5.88 -1.62 7.41
CA GLY A 259 -4.67 -2.06 8.09
C GLY A 259 -4.85 -2.22 9.59
N PHE A 260 -5.45 -1.21 10.24
CA PHE A 260 -5.82 -1.29 11.64
C PHE A 260 -6.76 -2.47 11.91
N THR A 261 -7.79 -2.63 11.07
CA THR A 261 -8.77 -3.72 11.21
C THR A 261 -8.08 -5.08 11.05
N GLY A 262 -7.23 -5.25 10.03
CA GLY A 262 -6.54 -6.52 9.75
C GLY A 262 -5.62 -6.96 10.88
N ALA A 263 -4.81 -6.04 11.39
CA ALA A 263 -3.91 -6.32 12.51
C ALA A 263 -4.68 -6.58 13.81
N SER A 264 -5.63 -5.70 14.17
CA SER A 264 -6.36 -5.82 15.44
C SER A 264 -7.29 -7.03 15.47
N LEU A 265 -8.04 -7.27 14.38
CA LEU A 265 -8.98 -8.39 14.31
C LEU A 265 -8.26 -9.74 14.37
N ALA A 266 -7.13 -9.86 13.68
CA ALA A 266 -6.33 -11.08 13.73
C ALA A 266 -5.78 -11.33 15.15
N GLY A 267 -5.36 -10.27 15.86
CA GLY A 267 -4.95 -10.37 17.26
C GLY A 267 -6.08 -10.84 18.16
N VAL A 268 -7.26 -10.23 18.07
CA VAL A 268 -8.44 -10.61 18.87
C VAL A 268 -8.87 -12.06 18.60
N ILE A 269 -8.85 -12.49 17.32
CA ILE A 269 -9.17 -13.86 16.94
C ILE A 269 -8.15 -14.83 17.58
N TRP A 270 -6.87 -14.53 17.46
CA TRP A 270 -5.80 -15.33 18.05
C TRP A 270 -5.92 -15.43 19.57
N ASP A 271 -6.15 -14.33 20.26
CA ASP A 271 -6.25 -14.31 21.72
C ASP A 271 -7.41 -15.17 22.23
N ARG A 272 -8.53 -15.18 21.49
CA ARG A 272 -9.73 -15.94 21.87
C ARG A 272 -9.68 -17.41 21.46
N THR A 273 -9.10 -17.72 20.31
CA THR A 273 -9.22 -19.06 19.69
C THR A 273 -7.91 -19.83 19.59
N ARG A 274 -6.76 -19.13 19.75
CA ARG A 274 -5.43 -19.66 19.48
C ARG A 274 -5.27 -20.23 18.05
N ARG A 275 -6.10 -19.75 17.13
CA ARG A 275 -6.12 -20.16 15.72
C ARG A 275 -6.31 -18.95 14.82
N TYR A 276 -5.77 -19.02 13.60
CA TYR A 276 -5.91 -17.98 12.58
C TYR A 276 -6.95 -18.31 11.49
N ASP A 277 -7.60 -19.50 11.53
CA ASP A 277 -8.49 -19.95 10.46
C ASP A 277 -9.58 -18.95 10.12
N ALA A 278 -10.27 -18.39 11.12
CA ALA A 278 -11.31 -17.40 10.90
C ALA A 278 -10.77 -16.14 10.21
N MET A 279 -9.56 -15.70 10.55
CA MET A 279 -8.95 -14.54 9.90
C MET A 279 -8.57 -14.82 8.44
N TRP A 280 -8.07 -16.04 8.15
CA TRP A 280 -7.83 -16.45 6.76
C TRP A 280 -9.12 -16.42 5.93
N VAL A 281 -10.21 -16.98 6.45
CA VAL A 281 -11.52 -16.97 5.77
C VAL A 281 -12.00 -15.53 5.54
N ILE A 282 -11.93 -14.67 6.55
CA ILE A 282 -12.30 -13.25 6.43
C ILE A 282 -11.47 -12.57 5.33
N ALA A 283 -10.15 -12.77 5.32
CA ALA A 283 -9.26 -12.17 4.33
C ALA A 283 -9.57 -12.68 2.90
N ILE A 284 -9.81 -13.99 2.72
CA ILE A 284 -10.19 -14.59 1.43
C ILE A 284 -11.49 -13.98 0.92
N LEU A 285 -12.53 -13.94 1.77
CA LEU A 285 -13.83 -13.37 1.40
C LEU A 285 -13.73 -11.87 1.10
N ALA A 286 -12.96 -11.12 1.88
CA ALA A 286 -12.71 -9.71 1.64
C ALA A 286 -12.03 -9.48 0.29
N GLY A 287 -11.04 -10.31 -0.09
CA GLY A 287 -10.39 -10.25 -1.39
C GLY A 287 -11.36 -10.50 -2.55
N GLY A 288 -12.18 -11.53 -2.44
CA GLY A 288 -13.25 -11.82 -3.42
C GLY A 288 -14.26 -10.66 -3.54
N LEU A 289 -14.70 -10.13 -2.39
CA LEU A 289 -15.60 -8.97 -2.36
C LEU A 289 -14.96 -7.72 -2.97
N ALA A 290 -13.69 -7.45 -2.69
CA ALA A 290 -12.97 -6.33 -3.31
C ALA A 290 -12.88 -6.48 -4.84
N ALA A 291 -12.67 -7.69 -5.36
CA ALA A 291 -12.71 -7.94 -6.78
C ALA A 291 -14.09 -7.60 -7.37
N LEU A 292 -15.17 -8.05 -6.74
CA LEU A 292 -16.55 -7.77 -7.16
C LEU A 292 -16.91 -6.29 -7.10
N VAL A 293 -16.55 -5.61 -6.01
CA VAL A 293 -16.81 -4.17 -5.82
C VAL A 293 -16.06 -3.31 -6.85
N ASN A 294 -14.94 -3.77 -7.39
CA ASN A 294 -14.23 -3.05 -8.44
C ASN A 294 -14.81 -3.30 -9.86
N LEU A 295 -15.69 -4.26 -10.06
CA LEU A 295 -16.33 -4.53 -11.37
C LEU A 295 -17.14 -3.33 -11.94
N PRO A 296 -17.94 -2.59 -11.15
CA PRO A 296 -18.70 -1.46 -11.67
C PRO A 296 -17.87 -0.20 -11.92
N VAL A 297 -16.59 -0.17 -11.54
CA VAL A 297 -15.70 0.98 -11.75
C VAL A 297 -15.60 1.30 -13.24
N ARG A 298 -16.02 2.50 -13.65
CA ARG A 298 -15.95 2.95 -15.04
C ARG A 298 -14.51 3.29 -15.41
N ASP A 299 -13.96 2.56 -16.34
CA ASP A 299 -12.63 2.79 -16.92
C ASP A 299 -12.70 2.73 -18.45
N PRO A 300 -13.03 3.86 -19.12
CA PRO A 300 -13.07 3.89 -20.57
C PRO A 300 -11.70 3.50 -21.16
N ARG A 301 -11.71 2.78 -22.27
CA ARG A 301 -10.47 2.41 -22.98
C ARG A 301 -9.67 3.66 -23.28
N THR A 302 -8.36 3.63 -23.08
CA THR A 302 -7.47 4.63 -23.65
C THR A 302 -7.54 4.48 -25.16
N PRO A 303 -7.81 5.54 -25.95
CA PRO A 303 -7.67 5.45 -27.40
C PRO A 303 -6.26 4.92 -27.73
N ALA A 304 -6.15 4.01 -28.67
CA ALA A 304 -4.85 3.58 -29.16
C ALA A 304 -4.10 4.84 -29.63
N PRO A 305 -2.78 4.97 -29.36
CA PRO A 305 -2.01 6.05 -29.93
C PRO A 305 -2.19 5.99 -31.45
N ALA A 306 -2.54 7.13 -32.06
CA ALA A 306 -2.57 7.25 -33.49
C ALA A 306 -1.20 6.78 -34.02
N ARG A 307 -1.22 5.75 -34.86
CA ARG A 307 0.01 5.31 -35.52
C ARG A 307 0.43 6.48 -36.41
N ALA A 308 1.54 7.12 -36.04
CA ALA A 308 2.22 8.12 -36.89
C ALA A 308 2.92 7.39 -38.05
#